data_d68bd48d083f201babe42f5c947fe95f
#
_entry.id   d68bd48d083f201babe42f5c947fe95f
#
_cell.length_a   1.000
_cell.length_b   1.000
_cell.length_c   1.000
_cell.angle_alpha   90.00
_cell.angle_beta   90.00
_cell.angle_gamma   90.00
#
_symmetry.space_group_name_H-M   'P 1'
#
loop_
_entity.id
_entity.type
_entity.pdbx_description
1 polymer ?
#
loop_
_entity_poly.entity_id
_entity_poly.type
_entity_poly.pdbx_seq_one_letter_code
_entity_poly.pdbx_strand_id
1 'polypeptide(L)'
;INWGDINQPMDEETFLKLYNKVLDYLNQKEELYIFSGYAGSDKESRLKLKVINELAWHNLFARNMFIRPESIDEAQNIKPNFTIVSAPHFKANPKLDGTHSETFVIISFKHKVILIGGTEYAGEMKKGIFSVMNYLLPMQDIMSMHCSANVGEKGDVALFFGLSGTGKTTLSADPKRKLIGDDEPVSYTHLTLPTSDLV
;
A
#
# COMPACT_ATOMS: atom_id res chain seq x y z
N ILE A 1 -1.71 -15.38 8.10
CA ILE A 1 -2.65 -14.28 8.42
C ILE A 1 -3.25 -14.58 9.79
N ASN A 2 -3.28 -13.58 10.66
CA ASN A 2 -3.99 -13.69 11.92
C ASN A 2 -5.48 -13.40 11.69
N TRP A 3 -6.28 -14.47 11.61
CA TRP A 3 -7.73 -14.35 11.45
C TRP A 3 -8.40 -14.01 12.78
N GLY A 4 -9.36 -13.11 12.78
CA GLY A 4 -10.07 -12.65 13.96
C GLY A 4 -11.06 -11.54 13.63
N ASP A 5 -11.37 -10.68 14.59
CA ASP A 5 -12.36 -9.60 14.43
C ASP A 5 -11.92 -8.55 13.39
N ILE A 6 -10.61 -8.38 13.19
CA ILE A 6 -10.05 -7.39 12.27
C ILE A 6 -9.87 -7.99 10.86
N ASN A 7 -9.18 -9.13 10.76
CA ASN A 7 -8.94 -9.80 9.49
C ASN A 7 -9.91 -10.96 9.35
N GLN A 8 -10.85 -10.85 8.43
CA GLN A 8 -11.85 -11.87 8.20
C GLN A 8 -11.68 -12.52 6.83
N PRO A 9 -11.81 -13.84 6.72
CA PRO A 9 -11.70 -14.51 5.44
C PRO A 9 -12.95 -14.26 4.58
N MET A 10 -12.73 -14.13 3.29
CA MET A 10 -13.78 -14.14 2.27
C MET A 10 -13.47 -15.27 1.29
N ASP A 11 -14.46 -16.05 0.91
CA ASP A 11 -14.29 -17.08 -0.10
C ASP A 11 -14.11 -16.45 -1.50
N GLU A 12 -13.49 -17.21 -2.39
CA GLU A 12 -13.15 -16.71 -3.72
C GLU A 12 -14.36 -16.37 -4.58
N GLU A 13 -15.42 -17.17 -4.49
CA GLU A 13 -16.63 -16.95 -5.28
C GLU A 13 -17.31 -15.63 -4.89
N THR A 14 -17.44 -15.38 -3.59
CA THR A 14 -17.97 -14.14 -3.04
C THR A 14 -17.10 -12.94 -3.44
N PHE A 15 -15.76 -13.09 -3.33
CA PHE A 15 -14.83 -12.04 -3.79
C PHE A 15 -15.01 -11.73 -5.28
N LEU A 16 -15.05 -12.73 -6.14
CA LEU A 16 -15.18 -12.52 -7.59
C LEU A 16 -16.53 -11.89 -7.97
N LYS A 17 -17.61 -12.26 -7.29
CA LYS A 17 -18.92 -11.62 -7.50
C LYS A 17 -18.87 -10.14 -7.17
N LEU A 18 -18.32 -9.77 -6.01
CA LEU A 18 -18.17 -8.37 -5.60
C LEU A 18 -17.21 -7.62 -6.53
N TYR A 19 -16.07 -8.24 -6.86
CA TYR A 19 -15.10 -7.65 -7.77
C TYR A 19 -15.71 -7.30 -9.13
N ASN A 20 -16.45 -8.23 -9.74
CA ASN A 20 -17.13 -7.99 -11.02
C ASN A 20 -18.19 -6.87 -10.90
N LYS A 21 -18.97 -6.81 -9.82
CA LYS A 21 -19.90 -5.71 -9.56
C LYS A 21 -19.19 -4.35 -9.50
N VAL A 22 -18.04 -4.28 -8.85
CA VAL A 22 -17.25 -3.04 -8.79
C VAL A 22 -16.70 -2.67 -10.17
N LEU A 23 -16.23 -3.65 -10.95
CA LEU A 23 -15.78 -3.38 -12.33
C LEU A 23 -16.93 -2.91 -13.22
N ASP A 24 -18.09 -3.55 -13.15
CA ASP A 24 -19.28 -3.14 -13.91
C ASP A 24 -19.72 -1.72 -13.54
N TYR A 25 -19.65 -1.38 -12.26
CA TYR A 25 -19.93 -0.02 -11.78
C TYR A 25 -18.92 0.99 -12.36
N LEU A 26 -17.62 0.69 -12.29
CA LEU A 26 -16.57 1.57 -12.80
C LEU A 26 -16.63 1.71 -14.33
N ASN A 27 -17.02 0.67 -15.05
CA ASN A 27 -17.20 0.71 -16.51
C ASN A 27 -18.33 1.66 -16.97
N GLN A 28 -19.21 2.07 -16.08
CA GLN A 28 -20.28 3.05 -16.37
C GLN A 28 -19.83 4.50 -16.14
N LYS A 29 -18.63 4.72 -15.64
CA LYS A 29 -18.09 6.06 -15.42
C LYS A 29 -17.56 6.65 -16.71
N GLU A 30 -17.76 7.94 -16.88
CA GLU A 30 -17.23 8.68 -18.04
C GLU A 30 -15.70 8.75 -18.01
N GLU A 31 -15.11 8.83 -16.80
CA GLU A 31 -13.68 8.94 -16.59
C GLU A 31 -13.20 8.04 -15.45
N LEU A 32 -12.04 7.44 -15.63
CA LEU A 32 -11.28 6.74 -14.61
C LEU A 32 -9.84 7.24 -14.62
N TYR A 33 -9.26 7.35 -13.43
CA TYR A 33 -7.91 7.85 -13.26
C TYR A 33 -6.97 6.70 -12.94
N ILE A 34 -5.96 6.51 -13.79
CA ILE A 34 -5.02 5.39 -13.67
C ILE A 34 -3.64 5.92 -13.29
N PHE A 35 -3.03 5.30 -12.29
CA PHE A 35 -1.64 5.46 -11.94
C PHE A 35 -0.92 4.12 -12.09
N SER A 36 0.26 4.13 -12.72
CA SER A 36 1.20 3.02 -12.70
C SER A 36 2.49 3.47 -12.02
N GLY A 37 3.07 2.63 -11.19
CA GLY A 37 4.28 2.97 -10.45
C GLY A 37 4.74 1.85 -9.54
N TYR A 38 5.40 2.21 -8.44
CA TYR A 38 6.06 1.24 -7.57
C TYR A 38 5.82 1.53 -6.10
N ALA A 39 5.76 0.48 -5.29
CA ALA A 39 5.88 0.54 -3.84
C ALA A 39 7.16 -0.18 -3.41
N GLY A 40 7.95 0.48 -2.56
CA GLY A 40 9.29 0.05 -2.16
C GLY A 40 10.39 0.79 -2.92
N SER A 41 11.40 1.28 -2.19
CA SER A 41 12.51 2.04 -2.76
C SER A 41 13.57 1.15 -3.42
N ASP A 42 13.74 -0.07 -2.91
CA ASP A 42 14.67 -1.02 -3.48
C ASP A 42 14.13 -1.64 -4.77
N LYS A 43 14.94 -1.56 -5.84
CA LYS A 43 14.54 -1.96 -7.19
C LYS A 43 14.29 -3.47 -7.34
N GLU A 44 14.91 -4.29 -6.50
CA GLU A 44 14.83 -5.74 -6.61
C GLU A 44 13.56 -6.30 -5.97
N SER A 45 13.10 -5.70 -4.88
CA SER A 45 11.96 -6.18 -4.09
C SER A 45 10.71 -5.30 -4.16
N ARG A 46 10.78 -4.14 -4.86
CA ARG A 46 9.62 -3.25 -5.02
C ARG A 46 8.48 -3.90 -5.78
N LEU A 47 7.26 -3.61 -5.37
CA LEU A 47 6.07 -4.04 -6.09
C LEU A 47 5.75 -3.07 -7.24
N LYS A 48 5.46 -3.63 -8.41
CA LYS A 48 4.88 -2.90 -9.54
C LYS A 48 3.38 -2.78 -9.34
N LEU A 49 2.86 -1.56 -9.36
CA LEU A 49 1.48 -1.25 -9.05
C LEU A 49 0.74 -0.66 -10.26
N LYS A 50 -0.52 -1.04 -10.37
CA LYS A 50 -1.53 -0.28 -11.11
C LYS A 50 -2.62 0.14 -10.13
N VAL A 51 -2.99 1.42 -10.15
CA VAL A 51 -4.06 1.97 -9.31
C VAL A 51 -5.13 2.52 -10.23
N ILE A 52 -6.36 2.04 -10.09
CA ILE A 52 -7.53 2.47 -10.83
C ILE A 52 -8.44 3.20 -9.86
N ASN A 53 -8.66 4.47 -10.09
CA ASN A 53 -9.41 5.36 -9.20
C ASN A 53 -10.64 5.94 -9.90
N GLU A 54 -11.75 5.97 -9.20
CA GLU A 54 -12.95 6.71 -9.58
C GLU A 54 -12.77 8.22 -9.46
N LEU A 55 -11.94 8.69 -8.51
CA LEU A 55 -11.76 10.12 -8.20
C LEU A 55 -10.35 10.60 -8.58
N ALA A 56 -10.29 11.78 -9.22
CA ALA A 56 -9.02 12.40 -9.62
C ALA A 56 -8.07 12.63 -8.43
N TRP A 57 -8.60 13.09 -7.29
CA TRP A 57 -7.77 13.38 -6.12
C TRP A 57 -7.19 12.11 -5.47
N HIS A 58 -7.87 10.95 -5.56
CA HIS A 58 -7.31 9.65 -5.18
C HIS A 58 -6.10 9.29 -6.07
N ASN A 59 -6.19 9.60 -7.36
CA ASN A 59 -5.05 9.40 -8.26
C ASN A 59 -3.89 10.34 -7.92
N LEU A 60 -4.17 11.61 -7.59
CA LEU A 60 -3.16 12.54 -7.11
C LEU A 60 -2.49 12.06 -5.82
N PHE A 61 -3.28 11.53 -4.87
CA PHE A 61 -2.76 10.90 -3.67
C PHE A 61 -1.83 9.72 -4.00
N ALA A 62 -2.24 8.82 -4.89
CA ALA A 62 -1.42 7.69 -5.31
C ALA A 62 -0.10 8.15 -5.95
N ARG A 63 -0.12 9.20 -6.80
CA ARG A 63 1.07 9.80 -7.42
C ARG A 63 2.05 10.42 -6.43
N ASN A 64 1.55 10.91 -5.29
CA ASN A 64 2.40 11.48 -4.24
C ASN A 64 2.90 10.42 -3.26
N MET A 65 2.18 9.33 -3.12
CA MET A 65 2.43 8.29 -2.13
C MET A 65 3.34 7.18 -2.65
N PHE A 66 3.18 6.82 -3.93
CA PHE A 66 3.95 5.75 -4.57
C PHE A 66 5.07 6.32 -5.45
N ILE A 67 6.09 5.51 -5.70
CA ILE A 67 7.21 5.89 -6.56
C ILE A 67 6.73 5.96 -8.01
N ARG A 68 6.97 7.10 -8.64
CA ARG A 68 6.60 7.36 -10.03
C ARG A 68 7.61 6.72 -10.98
N PRO A 69 7.16 6.23 -12.14
CA PRO A 69 8.05 5.86 -13.23
C PRO A 69 8.82 7.09 -13.74
N GLU A 70 9.97 6.86 -14.33
CA GLU A 70 10.83 7.92 -14.85
C GLU A 70 10.28 8.52 -16.16
N SER A 71 9.43 7.76 -16.87
CA SER A 71 8.81 8.20 -18.14
C SER A 71 7.38 7.69 -18.30
N ILE A 72 6.66 8.29 -19.24
CA ILE A 72 5.31 7.84 -19.63
C ILE A 72 5.38 6.45 -20.28
N ASP A 73 6.40 6.21 -21.08
CA ASP A 73 6.61 4.91 -21.74
C ASP A 73 6.81 3.80 -20.69
N GLU A 74 7.64 4.04 -19.68
CA GLU A 74 7.78 3.12 -18.55
C GLU A 74 6.44 2.88 -17.88
N ALA A 75 5.67 3.94 -17.57
CA ALA A 75 4.37 3.84 -16.91
C ALA A 75 3.37 2.96 -17.69
N GLN A 76 3.38 3.07 -19.03
CA GLN A 76 2.48 2.29 -19.90
C GLN A 76 2.90 0.82 -19.99
N ASN A 77 4.19 0.53 -19.87
CA ASN A 77 4.75 -0.81 -20.00
C ASN A 77 4.88 -1.57 -18.68
N ILE A 78 4.56 -0.94 -17.54
CA ILE A 78 4.54 -1.64 -16.24
C ILE A 78 3.51 -2.76 -16.25
N LYS A 79 3.99 -4.01 -16.10
CA LYS A 79 3.13 -5.15 -15.78
C LYS A 79 2.98 -5.23 -14.27
N PRO A 80 1.80 -4.94 -13.71
CA PRO A 80 1.64 -4.83 -12.27
C PRO A 80 1.79 -6.18 -11.57
N ASN A 81 2.42 -6.17 -10.39
CA ASN A 81 2.40 -7.28 -9.45
C ASN A 81 1.11 -7.26 -8.62
N PHE A 82 0.58 -6.06 -8.36
CA PHE A 82 -0.68 -5.83 -7.67
C PHE A 82 -1.46 -4.70 -8.32
N THR A 83 -2.79 -4.82 -8.33
CA THR A 83 -3.71 -3.79 -8.80
C THR A 83 -4.56 -3.31 -7.63
N ILE A 84 -4.66 -2.00 -7.44
CA ILE A 84 -5.59 -1.37 -6.52
C ILE A 84 -6.78 -0.87 -7.33
N VAL A 85 -7.98 -1.25 -6.93
CA VAL A 85 -9.24 -0.77 -7.51
C VAL A 85 -9.97 -0.01 -6.42
N SER A 86 -10.14 1.29 -6.60
CA SER A 86 -10.78 2.18 -5.63
C SER A 86 -12.03 2.82 -6.22
N ALA A 87 -13.18 2.43 -5.68
CA ALA A 87 -14.52 2.87 -6.07
C ALA A 87 -15.25 3.48 -4.86
N PRO A 88 -14.91 4.70 -4.45
CA PRO A 88 -15.42 5.34 -3.22
C PRO A 88 -16.93 5.38 -3.12
N HIS A 89 -17.62 5.65 -4.22
CA HIS A 89 -19.07 5.78 -4.24
C HIS A 89 -19.80 4.44 -4.46
N PHE A 90 -19.08 3.36 -4.72
CA PHE A 90 -19.66 2.03 -4.73
C PHE A 90 -19.85 1.51 -3.31
N LYS A 91 -21.08 1.30 -2.91
CA LYS A 91 -21.43 0.73 -1.59
C LYS A 91 -21.86 -0.71 -1.74
N ALA A 92 -21.25 -1.59 -0.98
CA ALA A 92 -21.65 -2.99 -0.93
C ALA A 92 -22.98 -3.18 -0.20
N ASN A 93 -23.69 -4.25 -0.53
CA ASN A 93 -24.78 -4.74 0.27
C ASN A 93 -24.30 -5.90 1.15
N PRO A 94 -24.16 -5.73 2.48
CA PRO A 94 -23.61 -6.75 3.35
C PRO A 94 -24.32 -8.10 3.27
N LYS A 95 -25.62 -8.10 2.99
CA LYS A 95 -26.41 -9.34 2.91
C LYS A 95 -26.17 -10.14 1.62
N LEU A 96 -25.69 -9.48 0.57
CA LEU A 96 -25.53 -10.08 -0.76
C LEU A 96 -24.07 -10.24 -1.16
N ASP A 97 -23.21 -9.36 -0.66
CA ASP A 97 -21.82 -9.21 -1.13
C ASP A 97 -20.79 -9.78 -0.14
N GLY A 98 -21.25 -10.35 1.00
CA GLY A 98 -20.38 -11.00 1.98
C GLY A 98 -19.46 -10.03 2.74
N THR A 99 -19.80 -8.75 2.75
CA THR A 99 -19.09 -7.71 3.51
C THR A 99 -19.77 -7.46 4.85
N HIS A 100 -19.04 -6.87 5.82
CA HIS A 100 -19.61 -6.52 7.14
C HIS A 100 -20.35 -5.19 7.14
N SER A 101 -20.02 -4.33 6.19
CA SER A 101 -20.65 -3.01 6.02
C SER A 101 -20.72 -2.64 4.54
N GLU A 102 -21.31 -1.47 4.24
CA GLU A 102 -21.28 -0.88 2.90
C GLU A 102 -19.86 -0.53 2.44
N THR A 103 -18.95 -0.29 3.41
CA THR A 103 -17.54 0.00 3.18
C THR A 103 -16.73 -1.28 3.29
N PHE A 104 -15.78 -1.47 2.39
CA PHE A 104 -14.92 -2.64 2.39
C PHE A 104 -13.52 -2.33 1.87
N VAL A 105 -12.54 -3.05 2.41
CA VAL A 105 -11.17 -3.14 1.91
C VAL A 105 -10.80 -4.62 1.89
N ILE A 106 -10.62 -5.18 0.71
CA ILE A 106 -10.39 -6.61 0.51
C ILE A 106 -9.07 -6.80 -0.21
N ILE A 107 -8.20 -7.66 0.32
CA ILE A 107 -6.92 -8.01 -0.29
C ILE A 107 -6.99 -9.45 -0.78
N SER A 108 -6.87 -9.64 -2.09
CA SER A 108 -6.77 -10.96 -2.71
C SER A 108 -5.35 -11.20 -3.21
N PHE A 109 -4.59 -12.02 -2.49
CA PHE A 109 -3.24 -12.42 -2.92
C PHE A 109 -3.29 -13.31 -4.16
N LYS A 110 -4.31 -14.15 -4.29
CA LYS A 110 -4.49 -15.04 -5.45
C LYS A 110 -4.70 -14.24 -6.73
N HIS A 111 -5.56 -13.23 -6.68
CA HIS A 111 -5.88 -12.39 -7.82
C HIS A 111 -4.98 -11.15 -7.91
N LYS A 112 -4.11 -10.92 -6.91
CA LYS A 112 -3.20 -9.77 -6.82
C LYS A 112 -3.95 -8.44 -6.91
N VAL A 113 -5.07 -8.33 -6.19
CA VAL A 113 -5.96 -7.17 -6.18
C VAL A 113 -6.20 -6.70 -4.75
N ILE A 114 -6.22 -5.38 -4.58
CA ILE A 114 -6.79 -4.69 -3.43
C ILE A 114 -8.04 -4.00 -3.93
N LEU A 115 -9.20 -4.40 -3.40
CA LEU A 115 -10.50 -3.86 -3.76
C LEU A 115 -11.02 -2.98 -2.64
N ILE A 116 -11.28 -1.70 -2.94
CA ILE A 116 -11.71 -0.68 -1.97
C ILE A 116 -13.02 -0.08 -2.46
N GLY A 117 -14.02 -0.03 -1.59
CA GLY A 117 -15.29 0.62 -1.90
C GLY A 117 -15.96 1.23 -0.68
N GLY A 118 -16.88 2.19 -0.92
CA GLY A 118 -17.69 2.82 0.11
C GLY A 118 -16.93 3.80 1.02
N THR A 119 -15.72 4.19 0.67
CA THR A 119 -14.91 5.16 1.44
C THR A 119 -14.12 6.08 0.53
N GLU A 120 -14.13 7.35 0.87
CA GLU A 120 -13.30 8.37 0.23
C GLU A 120 -11.91 8.51 0.89
N TYR A 121 -11.61 7.73 1.92
CA TYR A 121 -10.30 7.79 2.57
C TYR A 121 -9.22 7.16 1.68
N ALA A 122 -8.48 7.98 0.96
CA ALA A 122 -7.43 7.54 0.04
C ALA A 122 -6.28 6.76 0.71
N GLY A 123 -6.08 6.95 2.03
CA GLY A 123 -5.08 6.23 2.82
C GLY A 123 -5.27 4.72 2.82
N GLU A 124 -6.47 4.19 2.49
CA GLU A 124 -6.69 2.75 2.39
C GLU A 124 -5.85 2.10 1.27
N MET A 125 -5.58 2.83 0.18
CA MET A 125 -4.69 2.34 -0.88
C MET A 125 -3.28 2.07 -0.34
N LYS A 126 -2.76 3.02 0.44
CA LYS A 126 -1.44 2.91 1.07
C LYS A 126 -1.40 1.80 2.11
N LYS A 127 -2.38 1.76 3.02
CA LYS A 127 -2.47 0.71 4.05
C LYS A 127 -2.62 -0.68 3.45
N GLY A 128 -3.38 -0.80 2.37
CA GLY A 128 -3.54 -2.06 1.66
C GLY A 128 -2.23 -2.58 1.09
N ILE A 129 -1.46 -1.74 0.41
CA ILE A 129 -0.13 -2.12 -0.11
C ILE A 129 0.87 -2.38 1.04
N PHE A 130 0.81 -1.60 2.11
CA PHE A 130 1.61 -1.87 3.29
C PHE A 130 1.35 -3.27 3.85
N SER A 131 0.08 -3.69 3.97
CA SER A 131 -0.28 -5.04 4.40
C SER A 131 0.22 -6.12 3.44
N VAL A 132 0.16 -5.86 2.12
CA VAL A 132 0.69 -6.79 1.11
C VAL A 132 2.21 -6.92 1.25
N MET A 133 2.94 -5.83 1.41
CA MET A 133 4.40 -5.84 1.57
C MET A 133 4.82 -6.50 2.89
N ASN A 134 4.11 -6.25 3.99
CA ASN A 134 4.33 -6.92 5.28
C ASN A 134 4.17 -8.44 5.19
N TYR A 135 3.39 -8.94 4.23
CA TYR A 135 3.27 -10.38 3.99
C TYR A 135 4.36 -10.90 3.03
N LEU A 136 4.67 -10.17 1.96
CA LEU A 136 5.55 -10.65 0.90
C LEU A 136 7.04 -10.49 1.22
N LEU A 137 7.45 -9.39 1.87
CA LEU A 137 8.86 -9.10 2.14
C LEU A 137 9.51 -10.10 3.09
N PRO A 138 8.87 -10.52 4.20
CA PRO A 138 9.46 -11.56 5.07
C PRO A 138 9.69 -12.91 4.37
N MET A 139 8.92 -13.23 3.33
CA MET A 139 9.15 -14.45 2.53
C MET A 139 10.38 -14.35 1.61
N GLN A 140 10.97 -13.15 1.50
CA GLN A 140 12.19 -12.87 0.77
C GLN A 140 13.35 -12.51 1.73
N ASP A 141 13.22 -12.88 3.01
CA ASP A 141 14.18 -12.57 4.08
C ASP A 141 14.41 -11.06 4.28
N ILE A 142 13.39 -10.24 3.95
CA ILE A 142 13.41 -8.79 4.09
C ILE A 142 12.48 -8.38 5.22
N MET A 143 13.02 -7.68 6.20
CA MET A 143 12.23 -7.19 7.33
C MET A 143 11.40 -5.97 6.93
N SER A 144 10.10 -6.08 7.01
CA SER A 144 9.18 -4.95 6.86
C SER A 144 8.95 -4.28 8.21
N MET A 145 9.01 -2.95 8.25
CA MET A 145 8.92 -2.18 9.50
C MET A 145 8.03 -0.95 9.33
N HIS A 146 7.24 -0.67 10.36
CA HIS A 146 6.50 0.57 10.52
C HIS A 146 7.26 1.47 11.51
N CYS A 147 8.20 2.25 10.99
CA CYS A 147 9.08 3.09 11.78
C CYS A 147 9.53 4.32 10.99
N SER A 148 10.11 5.32 11.66
CA SER A 148 10.90 6.36 11.02
C SER A 148 12.38 5.99 11.08
N ALA A 149 13.17 6.47 10.12
CA ALA A 149 14.61 6.21 10.08
C ALA A 149 15.40 7.42 9.62
N ASN A 150 16.58 7.60 10.18
CA ASN A 150 17.55 8.58 9.72
C ASN A 150 18.98 8.02 9.76
N VAL A 151 19.90 8.69 9.06
CA VAL A 151 21.31 8.32 9.00
C VAL A 151 22.17 9.51 9.45
N GLY A 152 23.12 9.23 10.35
CA GLY A 152 24.10 10.19 10.82
C GLY A 152 25.27 10.37 9.86
N GLU A 153 26.12 11.37 10.14
CA GLU A 153 27.30 11.71 9.31
C GLU A 153 28.30 10.55 9.21
N LYS A 154 28.33 9.68 10.21
CA LYS A 154 29.22 8.49 10.25
C LYS A 154 28.62 7.26 9.57
N GLY A 155 27.45 7.40 8.96
CA GLY A 155 26.72 6.28 8.33
C GLY A 155 25.89 5.43 9.31
N ASP A 156 25.86 5.81 10.58
CA ASP A 156 25.04 5.15 11.60
C ASP A 156 23.55 5.40 11.34
N VAL A 157 22.75 4.33 11.37
CA VAL A 157 21.30 4.38 11.14
C VAL A 157 20.56 4.28 12.45
N ALA A 158 19.60 5.19 12.67
CA ALA A 158 18.68 5.12 13.81
C ALA A 158 17.26 4.81 13.33
N LEU A 159 16.60 3.87 14.01
CA LEU A 159 15.22 3.47 13.78
C LEU A 159 14.35 3.91 14.95
N PHE A 160 13.21 4.54 14.65
CA PHE A 160 12.29 5.07 15.65
C PHE A 160 10.97 4.32 15.56
N PHE A 161 10.71 3.46 16.54
CA PHE A 161 9.48 2.71 16.68
C PHE A 161 8.54 3.39 17.68
N GLY A 162 7.24 3.21 17.49
CA GLY A 162 6.23 3.69 18.41
C GLY A 162 4.86 3.79 17.75
N LEU A 163 3.84 4.01 18.55
CA LEU A 163 2.48 4.23 18.07
C LEU A 163 2.33 5.59 17.36
N SER A 164 1.23 5.78 16.66
CA SER A 164 0.92 7.07 16.04
C SER A 164 0.87 8.18 17.11
N GLY A 165 1.44 9.34 16.80
CA GLY A 165 1.47 10.48 17.71
C GLY A 165 2.54 10.43 18.82
N THR A 166 3.43 9.43 18.84
CA THR A 166 4.50 9.32 19.85
C THR A 166 5.74 10.17 19.57
N GLY A 167 5.73 10.94 18.46
CA GLY A 167 6.84 11.83 18.11
C GLY A 167 7.93 11.19 17.27
N LYS A 168 7.72 10.03 16.66
CA LYS A 168 8.70 9.37 15.76
C LYS A 168 9.21 10.32 14.67
N THR A 169 8.28 10.96 13.96
CA THR A 169 8.57 11.97 12.93
C THR A 169 9.44 13.11 13.45
N THR A 170 9.10 13.65 14.61
CA THR A 170 9.84 14.76 15.24
C THR A 170 11.27 14.35 15.59
N LEU A 171 11.44 13.15 16.14
CA LEU A 171 12.77 12.65 16.53
C LEU A 171 13.62 12.28 15.33
N SER A 172 13.03 11.73 14.27
CA SER A 172 13.76 11.34 13.06
C SER A 172 14.15 12.54 12.19
N ALA A 173 13.48 13.68 12.32
CA ALA A 173 13.75 14.93 11.58
C ALA A 173 14.86 15.80 12.19
N ASP A 174 15.84 15.22 12.88
CA ASP A 174 17.01 15.93 13.40
C ASP A 174 17.78 16.59 12.25
N PRO A 175 18.02 17.93 12.27
CA PRO A 175 18.74 18.64 11.20
C PRO A 175 20.19 18.21 11.00
N LYS A 176 20.80 17.52 11.98
CA LYS A 176 22.14 16.96 11.89
C LYS A 176 22.18 15.56 11.28
N ARG A 177 21.04 14.97 10.98
CA ARG A 177 20.91 13.63 10.42
C ARG A 177 20.06 13.67 9.15
N LYS A 178 20.38 12.85 8.17
CA LYS A 178 19.60 12.78 6.93
C LYS A 178 18.42 11.85 7.12
N LEU A 179 17.20 12.36 6.94
CA LEU A 179 15.99 11.55 6.97
C LEU A 179 16.03 10.52 5.84
N ILE A 180 15.89 9.24 6.18
CA ILE A 180 15.73 8.14 5.21
C ILE A 180 14.25 8.01 4.86
N GLY A 181 13.40 8.04 5.88
CA GLY A 181 11.96 7.96 5.72
C GLY A 181 11.23 8.23 7.03
N ASP A 182 9.99 8.70 6.90
CA ASP A 182 9.10 8.97 8.01
C ASP A 182 8.04 7.88 8.12
N ASP A 183 7.46 7.73 9.26
CA ASP A 183 6.42 6.81 9.75
C ASP A 183 5.93 5.73 8.76
N GLU A 184 5.48 6.13 7.60
CA GLU A 184 4.94 5.24 6.59
C GLU A 184 5.81 5.04 5.34
N PRO A 185 6.61 6.02 4.85
CA PRO A 185 7.55 5.78 3.75
C PRO A 185 8.63 4.75 4.07
N VAL A 186 9.02 4.63 5.32
CA VAL A 186 10.04 3.66 5.77
C VAL A 186 9.57 2.22 5.64
N SER A 187 8.27 1.99 5.65
CA SER A 187 7.71 0.65 5.40
C SER A 187 8.12 0.06 4.06
N TYR A 188 8.60 0.89 3.16
CA TYR A 188 9.05 0.52 1.81
C TYR A 188 10.54 0.68 1.60
N THR A 189 11.28 1.04 2.66
CA THR A 189 12.74 1.24 2.57
C THR A 189 13.42 0.00 3.13
N HIS A 190 14.23 -0.67 2.30
CA HIS A 190 15.10 -1.73 2.77
C HIS A 190 16.22 -1.13 3.61
N LEU A 191 16.19 -1.46 4.88
CA LEU A 191 17.34 -1.29 5.75
C LEU A 191 18.02 -2.65 5.83
N THR A 192 19.02 -2.88 5.00
CA THR A 192 19.98 -3.95 5.25
C THR A 192 20.83 -3.52 6.43
N LEU A 193 20.49 -3.98 7.63
CA LEU A 193 21.40 -3.90 8.75
C LEU A 193 22.57 -4.86 8.44
N PRO A 194 23.83 -4.40 8.49
CA PRO A 194 24.95 -5.34 8.42
C PRO A 194 24.80 -6.31 9.58
N THR A 195 24.74 -7.59 9.27
CA THR A 195 24.57 -8.69 10.25
C THR A 195 25.78 -8.89 11.16
N SER A 196 26.81 -8.05 11.03
CA SER A 196 28.05 -8.16 11.80
C SER A 196 28.03 -7.48 13.20
N ASP A 197 26.98 -6.73 13.54
CA ASP A 197 26.95 -5.94 14.78
C ASP A 197 25.80 -6.29 15.75
N LEU A 198 25.27 -7.52 15.65
CA LEU A 198 24.40 -8.08 16.68
C LEU A 198 25.26 -8.84 17.69
N VAL A 199 25.81 -8.14 18.66
CA VAL A 199 26.34 -8.69 19.92
C VAL A 199 25.49 -8.21 21.07
#